data_390f113ff2e1c80764925cc261efbc97
#
_entry.id   390f113ff2e1c80764925cc261efbc97
#
_cell.length_a   1.000
_cell.length_b   1.000
_cell.length_c   1.000
_cell.angle_alpha   90.00
_cell.angle_beta   90.00
_cell.angle_gamma   90.00
#
_symmetry.space_group_name_H-M   'P 1'
#
loop_
_entity.id
_entity.type
_entity.pdbx_description
1 polymer ?
#
loop_
_entity_poly.entity_id
_entity_poly.type
_entity_poly.pdbx_seq_one_letter_code
_entity_poly.pdbx_strand_id
1 'polypeptide(L)'
;MIHYCQCLPLALKVLGSLLCGKTKGEWKSELHKLEKEPEMKIHNVLKISFDGLDTTQQMILLDIACFFQGEDKDFASKIWDGCELYGEIDIGVLSDRCLITIFYNRIYMHGLIEKMCRKIVQGQHPKDLSRWSRLWNPNDIYCAFVSEKVRINYLNSIAYLSSFGR
;
A
#
# COMPACT_ATOMS: atom_id res chain seq x y z
N MET A 1 16.68 -3.33 18.11
CA MET A 1 15.42 -3.57 17.37
C MET A 1 14.28 -2.72 17.92
N ILE A 2 13.87 -2.87 19.18
CA ILE A 2 12.74 -2.11 19.78
C ILE A 2 12.92 -0.59 19.63
N HIS A 3 14.14 -0.09 19.80
CA HIS A 3 14.46 1.35 19.68
C HIS A 3 14.26 1.91 18.27
N TYR A 4 14.43 1.08 17.23
CA TYR A 4 14.22 1.47 15.82
C TYR A 4 12.74 1.55 15.45
N CYS A 5 11.91 0.76 16.09
CA CYS A 5 10.48 0.69 15.81
C CYS A 5 9.64 1.67 16.63
N GLN A 6 10.27 2.52 17.48
CA GLN A 6 9.59 3.45 18.38
C GLN A 6 8.43 2.80 19.16
N CYS A 7 8.63 1.54 19.58
CA CYS A 7 7.64 0.70 20.25
C CYS A 7 6.34 0.45 19.45
N LEU A 8 6.33 0.67 18.14
CA LEU A 8 5.18 0.37 17.30
C LEU A 8 5.17 -1.13 16.91
N PRO A 9 4.15 -1.90 17.31
CA PRO A 9 4.07 -3.34 17.03
C PRO A 9 4.15 -3.67 15.52
N LEU A 10 3.56 -2.82 14.69
CA LEU A 10 3.62 -2.97 13.22
C LEU A 10 5.06 -2.89 12.70
N ALA A 11 5.82 -1.87 13.14
CA ALA A 11 7.20 -1.72 12.69
C ALA A 11 8.06 -2.91 13.13
N LEU A 12 7.79 -3.49 14.30
CA LEU A 12 8.45 -4.73 14.77
C LEU A 12 8.08 -5.92 13.90
N LYS A 13 6.82 -6.08 13.52
CA LYS A 13 6.36 -7.17 12.63
C LYS A 13 6.99 -7.06 11.26
N VAL A 14 6.91 -5.87 10.63
CA VAL A 14 7.47 -5.63 9.29
C VAL A 14 9.00 -5.78 9.30
N LEU A 15 9.68 -5.24 10.32
CA LEU A 15 11.12 -5.39 10.46
C LEU A 15 11.51 -6.85 10.73
N GLY A 16 10.75 -7.56 11.56
CA GLY A 16 10.95 -8.98 11.82
C GLY A 16 10.82 -9.83 10.54
N SER A 17 9.80 -9.56 9.75
CA SER A 17 9.61 -10.21 8.45
C SER A 17 10.76 -9.90 7.47
N LEU A 18 11.20 -8.63 7.39
CA LEU A 18 12.33 -8.21 6.56
C LEU A 18 13.65 -8.91 6.93
N LEU A 19 13.86 -9.16 8.21
CA LEU A 19 15.08 -9.78 8.73
C LEU A 19 15.01 -11.30 8.82
N CYS A 20 13.83 -11.89 8.61
CA CYS A 20 13.64 -13.34 8.63
C CYS A 20 14.52 -14.01 7.56
N GLY A 21 15.22 -15.07 7.94
CA GLY A 21 16.12 -15.81 7.05
C GLY A 21 17.46 -15.12 6.71
N LYS A 22 17.69 -13.88 7.17
CA LYS A 22 18.96 -13.17 6.95
C LYS A 22 20.01 -13.51 8.00
N THR A 23 21.28 -13.40 7.61
CA THR A 23 22.44 -13.57 8.50
C THR A 23 22.60 -12.39 9.45
N LYS A 24 23.34 -12.59 10.54
CA LYS A 24 23.65 -11.53 11.52
C LYS A 24 24.39 -10.32 10.91
N GLY A 25 25.20 -10.54 9.87
CA GLY A 25 25.88 -9.47 9.12
C GLY A 25 24.90 -8.63 8.31
N GLU A 26 23.99 -9.27 7.61
CA GLU A 26 22.92 -8.60 6.85
C GLU A 26 21.98 -7.82 7.79
N TRP A 27 21.64 -8.36 8.96
CA TRP A 27 20.90 -7.64 9.98
C TRP A 27 21.54 -6.32 10.37
N LYS A 28 22.87 -6.37 10.66
CA LYS A 28 23.62 -5.16 11.02
C LYS A 28 23.62 -4.13 9.90
N SER A 29 23.79 -4.57 8.66
CA SER A 29 23.80 -3.69 7.49
C SER A 29 22.45 -3.02 7.28
N GLU A 30 21.34 -3.78 7.38
CA GLU A 30 19.98 -3.22 7.25
C GLU A 30 19.65 -2.24 8.40
N LEU A 31 19.98 -2.60 9.63
CA LEU A 31 19.79 -1.71 10.78
C LEU A 31 20.62 -0.43 10.67
N HIS A 32 21.86 -0.51 10.17
CA HIS A 32 22.70 0.66 9.96
C HIS A 32 22.15 1.62 8.88
N LYS A 33 21.53 1.09 7.81
CA LYS A 33 20.80 1.92 6.83
C LYS A 33 19.66 2.68 7.50
N LEU A 34 18.90 2.02 8.38
CA LEU A 34 17.80 2.64 9.13
C LEU A 34 18.28 3.68 10.16
N GLU A 35 19.52 3.60 10.65
CA GLU A 35 20.08 4.57 11.62
C GLU A 35 20.37 5.95 11.03
N LYS A 36 20.73 5.99 9.76
CA LYS A 36 21.17 7.25 9.10
C LYS A 36 20.08 8.30 8.96
N GLU A 37 18.79 7.91 9.06
CA GLU A 37 17.66 8.83 8.91
C GLU A 37 16.61 8.59 10.02
N PRO A 38 16.79 9.19 11.23
CA PRO A 38 15.97 8.89 12.41
C PRO A 38 14.47 9.20 12.27
N GLU A 39 14.11 10.28 11.60
CA GLU A 39 12.70 10.69 11.42
C GLU A 39 11.96 9.88 10.35
N MET A 40 12.70 9.22 9.47
CA MET A 40 12.15 8.40 8.39
C MET A 40 12.19 6.89 8.66
N LYS A 41 12.62 6.45 9.84
CA LYS A 41 12.87 5.02 10.14
C LYS A 41 11.69 4.11 9.81
N ILE A 42 10.50 4.45 10.28
CA ILE A 42 9.30 3.61 10.05
C ILE A 42 8.89 3.66 8.59
N HIS A 43 8.88 4.84 7.99
CA HIS A 43 8.55 5.02 6.58
C HIS A 43 9.52 4.22 5.67
N ASN A 44 10.83 4.24 5.98
CA ASN A 44 11.83 3.52 5.22
C ASN A 44 11.68 1.99 5.37
N VAL A 45 11.39 1.48 6.57
CA VAL A 45 11.09 0.05 6.77
C VAL A 45 9.89 -0.37 5.95
N LEU A 46 8.80 0.40 5.98
CA LEU A 46 7.60 0.11 5.22
C LEU A 46 7.85 0.20 3.71
N LYS A 47 8.64 1.21 3.27
CA LYS A 47 9.00 1.38 1.87
C LYS A 47 9.86 0.23 1.35
N ILE A 48 10.85 -0.24 2.11
CA ILE A 48 11.67 -1.40 1.74
C ILE A 48 10.79 -2.64 1.59
N SER A 49 9.80 -2.82 2.47
CA SER A 49 8.85 -3.93 2.37
C SER A 49 7.97 -3.82 1.14
N PHE A 50 7.55 -2.62 0.77
CA PHE A 50 6.82 -2.34 -0.47
C PHE A 50 7.70 -2.60 -1.71
N ASP A 51 8.93 -2.10 -1.72
CA ASP A 51 9.87 -2.26 -2.84
C ASP A 51 10.28 -3.73 -3.06
N GLY A 52 10.16 -4.57 -2.02
CA GLY A 52 10.37 -6.03 -2.10
C GLY A 52 9.17 -6.84 -2.61
N LEU A 53 8.04 -6.19 -2.90
CA LEU A 53 6.88 -6.80 -3.56
C LEU A 53 7.09 -6.86 -5.07
N ASP A 54 6.47 -7.83 -5.72
CA ASP A 54 6.37 -7.79 -7.18
C ASP A 54 5.35 -6.74 -7.67
N THR A 55 5.27 -6.55 -8.98
CA THR A 55 4.43 -5.50 -9.57
C THR A 55 2.96 -5.68 -9.26
N THR A 56 2.42 -6.91 -9.30
CA THR A 56 1.00 -7.19 -9.03
C THR A 56 0.66 -6.96 -7.58
N GLN A 57 1.51 -7.41 -6.66
CA GLN A 57 1.38 -7.18 -5.21
C GLN A 57 1.43 -5.70 -4.85
N GLN A 58 2.34 -4.93 -5.48
CA GLN A 58 2.39 -3.48 -5.30
C GLN A 58 1.10 -2.82 -5.77
N MET A 59 0.58 -3.20 -6.94
CA MET A 59 -0.68 -2.66 -7.48
C MET A 59 -1.85 -2.93 -6.54
N ILE A 60 -2.01 -4.17 -6.08
CA ILE A 60 -3.07 -4.57 -5.15
C ILE A 60 -2.94 -3.83 -3.81
N LEU A 61 -1.73 -3.70 -3.27
CA LEU A 61 -1.51 -2.97 -2.02
C LEU A 61 -1.89 -1.48 -2.13
N LEU A 62 -1.59 -0.85 -3.26
CA LEU A 62 -1.99 0.53 -3.54
C LEU A 62 -3.52 0.66 -3.72
N ASP A 63 -4.16 -0.32 -4.35
CA ASP A 63 -5.62 -0.37 -4.51
C ASP A 63 -6.31 -0.53 -3.15
N ILE A 64 -5.79 -1.39 -2.28
CA ILE A 64 -6.30 -1.55 -0.91
C ILE A 64 -6.23 -0.22 -0.15
N ALA A 65 -5.10 0.49 -0.23
CA ALA A 65 -4.92 1.76 0.46
C ALA A 65 -5.86 2.88 -0.04
N CYS A 66 -6.30 2.80 -1.28
CA CYS A 66 -7.13 3.83 -1.90
C CYS A 66 -8.63 3.49 -1.88
N PHE A 67 -9.00 2.20 -2.01
CA PHE A 67 -10.39 1.81 -2.32
C PHE A 67 -10.92 0.64 -1.50
N PHE A 68 -10.10 -0.32 -1.07
CA PHE A 68 -10.57 -1.59 -0.52
C PHE A 68 -10.35 -1.74 1.00
N GLN A 69 -10.06 -0.65 1.70
CA GLN A 69 -9.96 -0.67 3.17
C GLN A 69 -11.33 -0.98 3.79
N GLY A 70 -11.43 -2.09 4.52
CA GLY A 70 -12.66 -2.57 5.16
C GLY A 70 -13.60 -3.36 4.25
N GLU A 71 -13.24 -3.55 2.97
CA GLU A 71 -14.05 -4.29 2.01
C GLU A 71 -13.89 -5.80 2.14
N ASP A 72 -14.86 -6.54 1.61
CA ASP A 72 -14.87 -7.99 1.58
C ASP A 72 -13.74 -8.51 0.68
N LYS A 73 -12.95 -9.47 1.19
CA LYS A 73 -11.80 -10.04 0.50
C LYS A 73 -12.18 -10.72 -0.82
N ASP A 74 -13.26 -11.50 -0.81
CA ASP A 74 -13.64 -12.29 -1.98
C ASP A 74 -14.21 -11.38 -3.07
N PHE A 75 -14.90 -10.31 -2.68
CA PHE A 75 -15.34 -9.27 -3.60
C PHE A 75 -14.16 -8.57 -4.25
N ALA A 76 -13.18 -8.13 -3.46
CA ALA A 76 -11.99 -7.46 -3.96
C ALA A 76 -11.16 -8.38 -4.88
N SER A 77 -10.98 -9.65 -4.50
CA SER A 77 -10.26 -10.65 -5.32
C SER A 77 -10.88 -10.81 -6.70
N LYS A 78 -12.21 -10.91 -6.80
CA LYS A 78 -12.90 -11.02 -8.10
C LYS A 78 -12.67 -9.83 -9.00
N ILE A 79 -12.55 -8.62 -8.42
CA ILE A 79 -12.25 -7.42 -9.19
C ILE A 79 -10.84 -7.49 -9.75
N TRP A 80 -9.85 -7.84 -8.92
CA TRP A 80 -8.46 -7.96 -9.36
C TRP A 80 -8.26 -9.10 -10.37
N ASP A 81 -8.93 -10.24 -10.19
CA ASP A 81 -8.89 -11.33 -11.16
C ASP A 81 -9.48 -10.89 -12.52
N GLY A 82 -10.52 -10.06 -12.51
CA GLY A 82 -11.07 -9.44 -13.72
C GLY A 82 -10.11 -8.43 -14.39
N CYS A 83 -9.10 -7.95 -13.67
CA CYS A 83 -8.03 -7.08 -14.17
C CYS A 83 -6.73 -7.85 -14.50
N GLU A 84 -6.80 -9.17 -14.61
CA GLU A 84 -5.65 -10.06 -14.86
C GLU A 84 -4.58 -10.00 -13.75
N LEU A 85 -4.98 -9.67 -12.52
CA LEU A 85 -4.16 -9.74 -11.31
C LEU A 85 -4.52 -11.00 -10.51
N TYR A 86 -3.57 -11.54 -9.76
CA TYR A 86 -3.75 -12.77 -8.98
C TYR A 86 -4.25 -12.45 -7.55
N GLY A 87 -5.49 -11.95 -7.44
CA GLY A 87 -6.02 -11.34 -6.22
C GLY A 87 -5.91 -12.22 -4.98
N GLU A 88 -6.30 -13.49 -5.05
CA GLU A 88 -6.30 -14.40 -3.89
C GLU A 88 -4.87 -14.73 -3.41
N ILE A 89 -3.95 -15.02 -4.34
CA ILE A 89 -2.55 -15.34 -4.03
C ILE A 89 -1.85 -14.13 -3.44
N ASP A 90 -2.00 -12.97 -4.07
CA ASP A 90 -1.32 -11.75 -3.68
C ASP A 90 -1.82 -11.21 -2.34
N ILE A 91 -3.11 -11.32 -2.03
CA ILE A 91 -3.64 -11.03 -0.69
C ILE A 91 -2.96 -11.92 0.37
N GLY A 92 -2.77 -13.20 0.09
CA GLY A 92 -2.07 -14.12 0.97
C GLY A 92 -0.65 -13.62 1.27
N VAL A 93 0.12 -13.30 0.23
CA VAL A 93 1.49 -12.78 0.37
C VAL A 93 1.52 -11.46 1.16
N LEU A 94 0.61 -10.52 0.89
CA LEU A 94 0.53 -9.26 1.60
C LEU A 94 0.20 -9.45 3.09
N SER A 95 -0.66 -10.41 3.40
CA SER A 95 -1.01 -10.79 4.78
C SER A 95 0.19 -11.42 5.50
N ASP A 96 0.91 -12.36 4.87
CA ASP A 96 2.10 -13.01 5.42
C ASP A 96 3.22 -12.00 5.70
N ARG A 97 3.34 -10.98 4.85
CA ARG A 97 4.27 -9.86 5.06
C ARG A 97 3.78 -8.82 6.07
N CYS A 98 2.64 -9.06 6.72
CA CYS A 98 2.04 -8.15 7.70
C CYS A 98 1.73 -6.73 7.17
N LEU A 99 1.56 -6.59 5.86
CA LEU A 99 1.19 -5.32 5.22
C LEU A 99 -0.31 -5.07 5.27
N ILE A 100 -1.10 -6.15 5.31
CA ILE A 100 -2.54 -6.14 5.53
C ILE A 100 -2.92 -7.17 6.61
N THR A 101 -4.16 -7.09 7.06
CA THR A 101 -4.75 -8.07 7.98
C THR A 101 -6.13 -8.43 7.45
N ILE A 102 -6.45 -9.73 7.40
CA ILE A 102 -7.79 -10.20 7.08
C ILE A 102 -8.51 -10.53 8.40
N PHE A 103 -9.66 -9.91 8.62
CA PHE A 103 -10.48 -10.14 9.78
C PHE A 103 -11.97 -10.22 9.38
N TYR A 104 -12.64 -11.32 9.71
CA TYR A 104 -14.01 -11.61 9.25
C TYR A 104 -14.17 -11.40 7.73
N ASN A 105 -13.27 -11.95 6.93
CA ASN A 105 -13.23 -11.84 5.48
C ASN A 105 -13.12 -10.41 4.94
N ARG A 106 -12.72 -9.43 5.76
CA ARG A 106 -12.51 -8.04 5.37
C ARG A 106 -11.04 -7.66 5.41
N ILE A 107 -10.65 -6.81 4.48
CA ILE A 107 -9.27 -6.36 4.31
C ILE A 107 -9.03 -5.13 5.18
N TYR A 108 -8.03 -5.19 6.05
CA TYR A 108 -7.60 -4.05 6.87
C TYR A 108 -6.13 -3.76 6.65
N MET A 109 -5.80 -2.48 6.70
CA MET A 109 -4.43 -1.99 6.57
C MET A 109 -4.13 -1.00 7.70
N HIS A 110 -2.92 -1.05 8.22
CA HIS A 110 -2.52 -0.07 9.25
C HIS A 110 -2.34 1.32 8.64
N GLY A 111 -2.80 2.38 9.34
CA GLY A 111 -2.80 3.76 8.84
C GLY A 111 -1.43 4.31 8.40
N LEU A 112 -0.31 3.77 8.92
CA LEU A 112 1.03 4.16 8.45
C LEU A 112 1.34 3.57 7.07
N ILE A 113 0.90 2.34 6.79
CA ILE A 113 1.04 1.71 5.48
C ILE A 113 0.16 2.44 4.48
N GLU A 114 -1.09 2.71 4.85
CA GLU A 114 -2.03 3.49 4.04
C GLU A 114 -1.46 4.86 3.64
N LYS A 115 -0.93 5.62 4.60
CA LYS A 115 -0.27 6.91 4.34
C LYS A 115 0.92 6.78 3.40
N MET A 116 1.74 5.75 3.57
CA MET A 116 2.86 5.47 2.69
C MET A 116 2.39 5.18 1.27
N CYS A 117 1.41 4.28 1.10
CA CYS A 117 0.86 3.91 -0.20
C CYS A 117 0.24 5.12 -0.92
N ARG A 118 -0.56 5.92 -0.21
CA ARG A 118 -1.13 7.16 -0.76
C ARG A 118 -0.06 8.15 -1.19
N LYS A 119 1.03 8.28 -0.43
CA LYS A 119 2.18 9.11 -0.81
C LYS A 119 2.89 8.58 -2.06
N ILE A 120 3.01 7.26 -2.21
CA ILE A 120 3.55 6.63 -3.42
C ILE A 120 2.66 6.94 -4.63
N VAL A 121 1.33 6.84 -4.49
CA VAL A 121 0.37 7.18 -5.56
C VAL A 121 0.50 8.64 -6.01
N GLN A 122 0.67 9.58 -5.07
CA GLN A 122 0.88 11.02 -5.36
C GLN A 122 2.23 11.27 -6.06
N GLY A 123 3.23 10.41 -5.84
CA GLY A 123 4.56 10.52 -6.42
C GLY A 123 5.29 11.81 -6.01
N GLN A 124 6.09 12.34 -6.95
CA GLN A 124 6.85 13.57 -6.74
C GLN A 124 6.02 14.86 -6.95
N HIS A 125 4.77 14.73 -7.38
CA HIS A 125 3.91 15.85 -7.73
C HIS A 125 2.59 15.83 -6.94
N PRO A 126 2.62 16.05 -5.60
CA PRO A 126 1.43 15.90 -4.75
C PRO A 126 0.33 16.94 -5.05
N LYS A 127 0.63 18.00 -5.79
CA LYS A 127 -0.33 19.04 -6.20
C LYS A 127 -0.84 18.86 -7.64
N ASP A 128 -0.28 17.93 -8.40
CA ASP A 128 -0.67 17.70 -9.80
C ASP A 128 -1.43 16.37 -9.91
N LEU A 129 -2.74 16.44 -9.77
CA LEU A 129 -3.64 15.28 -9.82
C LEU A 129 -3.50 14.49 -11.13
N SER A 130 -3.14 15.15 -12.24
CA SER A 130 -3.00 14.48 -13.55
C SER A 130 -1.88 13.44 -13.59
N ARG A 131 -0.98 13.44 -12.61
CA ARG A 131 0.15 12.52 -12.49
C ARG A 131 -0.06 11.39 -11.49
N TRP A 132 -1.16 11.44 -10.74
CA TRP A 132 -1.46 10.38 -9.79
C TRP A 132 -1.93 9.11 -10.51
N SER A 133 -1.55 7.96 -10.00
CA SER A 133 -1.98 6.69 -10.57
C SER A 133 -3.40 6.29 -10.10
N ARG A 134 -3.89 6.90 -9.01
CA ARG A 134 -5.21 6.64 -8.41
C ARG A 134 -5.78 7.91 -7.80
N LEU A 135 -7.09 8.11 -7.91
CA LEU A 135 -7.82 9.17 -7.23
C LEU A 135 -8.82 8.52 -6.28
N TRP A 136 -8.72 8.81 -4.98
CA TRP A 136 -9.58 8.23 -3.95
C TRP A 136 -10.40 9.26 -3.19
N ASN A 137 -10.02 10.52 -3.23
CA ASN A 137 -10.73 11.60 -2.55
C ASN A 137 -11.79 12.19 -3.51
N PRO A 138 -13.08 12.26 -3.11
CA PRO A 138 -14.14 12.80 -3.95
C PRO A 138 -13.86 14.23 -4.45
N ASN A 139 -13.24 15.08 -3.64
CA ASN A 139 -12.91 16.45 -4.04
C ASN A 139 -11.81 16.48 -5.11
N ASP A 140 -10.79 15.61 -5.00
CA ASP A 140 -9.73 15.51 -5.99
C ASP A 140 -10.27 14.96 -7.31
N ILE A 141 -11.20 14.00 -7.25
CA ILE A 141 -11.91 13.46 -8.41
C ILE A 141 -12.71 14.58 -9.09
N TYR A 142 -13.50 15.34 -8.33
CA TYR A 142 -14.27 16.46 -8.86
C TYR A 142 -13.35 17.52 -9.51
N CYS A 143 -12.26 17.91 -8.83
CA CYS A 143 -11.29 18.85 -9.37
C CYS A 143 -10.62 18.36 -10.66
N ALA A 144 -10.32 17.05 -10.75
CA ALA A 144 -9.74 16.45 -11.95
C ALA A 144 -10.71 16.52 -13.12
N PHE A 145 -12.01 16.25 -12.90
CA PHE A 145 -13.05 16.36 -13.94
C PHE A 145 -13.27 17.81 -14.41
N VAL A 146 -13.41 18.75 -13.48
CA VAL A 146 -13.67 20.17 -13.82
C VAL A 146 -12.49 20.79 -14.56
N SER A 147 -11.26 20.37 -14.25
CA SER A 147 -10.05 20.92 -14.89
C SER A 147 -9.70 20.26 -16.24
N GLU A 148 -10.54 19.37 -16.76
CA GLU A 148 -10.30 18.58 -17.99
C GLU A 148 -8.96 17.81 -18.00
N LYS A 149 -8.33 17.63 -16.84
CA LYS A 149 -7.05 16.94 -16.67
C LYS A 149 -7.21 15.43 -16.51
N VAL A 150 -8.35 14.88 -16.93
CA VAL A 150 -8.66 13.45 -16.80
C VAL A 150 -7.87 12.67 -17.84
N ARG A 151 -6.85 11.93 -17.37
CA ARG A 151 -6.22 10.88 -18.20
C ARG A 151 -7.02 9.59 -18.10
N ILE A 152 -7.01 8.80 -19.17
CA ILE A 152 -7.71 7.50 -19.29
C ILE A 152 -7.39 6.55 -18.11
N ASN A 153 -6.23 6.69 -17.47
CA ASN A 153 -5.81 5.89 -16.31
C ASN A 153 -6.74 6.04 -15.08
N TYR A 154 -7.59 7.07 -15.01
CA TYR A 154 -8.55 7.27 -13.91
C TYR A 154 -9.87 6.53 -14.12
N LEU A 155 -10.17 6.07 -15.34
CA LEU A 155 -11.41 5.33 -15.62
C LEU A 155 -11.51 4.06 -14.77
N ASN A 156 -10.39 3.40 -14.50
CA ASN A 156 -10.35 2.25 -13.60
C ASN A 156 -10.74 2.66 -12.17
N SER A 157 -10.22 3.78 -11.67
CA SER A 157 -10.56 4.30 -10.33
C SER A 157 -12.04 4.67 -10.18
N ILE A 158 -12.66 5.17 -11.26
CA ILE A 158 -14.08 5.54 -11.29
C ILE A 158 -14.98 4.30 -11.41
N ALA A 159 -14.56 3.28 -12.17
CA ALA A 159 -15.26 2.01 -12.24
C ALA A 159 -15.37 1.35 -10.85
N TYR A 160 -14.33 1.45 -10.02
CA TYR A 160 -14.39 1.00 -8.63
C TYR A 160 -15.43 1.78 -7.81
N LEU A 161 -15.46 3.11 -7.90
CA LEU A 161 -16.40 3.94 -7.14
C LEU A 161 -17.87 3.72 -7.57
N SER A 162 -18.13 3.45 -8.84
CA SER A 162 -19.50 3.15 -9.32
C SER A 162 -20.04 1.81 -8.82
N SER A 163 -19.15 0.90 -8.39
CA SER A 163 -19.52 -0.39 -7.80
C SER A 163 -19.98 -0.27 -6.33
N PHE A 164 -19.65 0.83 -5.65
CA PHE A 164 -20.00 1.09 -4.25
C PHE A 164 -21.32 1.86 -4.06
N GLY A 165 -22.00 2.24 -5.14
CA GLY A 165 -23.23 3.06 -5.11
C GLY A 165 -24.53 2.27 -5.16
N ARG A 166 -24.59 1.02 -4.67
CA ARG A 166 -25.85 0.27 -4.54
C ARG A 166 -25.98 -0.39 -3.18
#